data_f6f81908e24555f31ff5dd8b2bbab0e6
#
_entry.id   f6f81908e24555f31ff5dd8b2bbab0e6
#
_cell.length_a   1.000
_cell.length_b   1.000
_cell.length_c   1.000
_cell.angle_alpha   90.00
_cell.angle_beta   90.00
_cell.angle_gamma   90.00
#
_symmetry.space_group_name_H-M   'P 1'
#
loop_
_entity.id
_entity.type
_entity.pdbx_description
1 polymer ?
#
loop_
_entity_poly.entity_id
_entity_poly.type
_entity_poly.pdbx_seq_one_letter_code
_entity_poly.pdbx_strand_id
1 'polypeptide(L)'
;MKLKNKLLILMLSLTACTNLFAQNSNLIFFTENGERFTVILNGVRQNNSPETNVKITDLPAPSYKLKVIFDDTNIGQIDKNLMFNQGMESTFVIKLNKKNEYIVRWMNEAPIAQTFPPASNQQVVVYTTQAPPPSTTTQTTTTVSESYGQLHQGKVSMGININD
;
A
#
# COMPACT_ATOMS: atom_id res chain seq x y z
N MET A 1 -14.53 40.24 41.98
CA MET A 1 -14.82 38.79 41.84
C MET A 1 -15.35 38.35 40.46
N LYS A 2 -16.19 39.14 39.79
CA LYS A 2 -16.79 38.75 38.50
C LYS A 2 -15.83 38.70 37.29
N LEU A 3 -14.78 39.54 37.23
CA LEU A 3 -13.85 39.60 36.11
C LEU A 3 -12.87 38.43 36.10
N LYS A 4 -12.37 38.01 37.26
CA LYS A 4 -11.47 36.84 37.38
C LYS A 4 -12.14 35.52 36.98
N ASN A 5 -13.44 35.37 37.30
CA ASN A 5 -14.20 34.17 36.88
C ASN A 5 -14.48 34.14 35.36
N LYS A 6 -14.70 35.31 34.75
CA LYS A 6 -14.85 35.38 33.28
C LYS A 6 -13.55 35.05 32.53
N LEU A 7 -12.40 35.52 33.08
CA LEU A 7 -11.09 35.21 32.53
C LEU A 7 -10.74 33.72 32.68
N LEU A 8 -11.12 33.10 33.79
CA LEU A 8 -10.90 31.67 34.03
C LEU A 8 -11.73 30.80 33.09
N ILE A 9 -12.99 31.16 32.82
CA ILE A 9 -13.89 30.49 31.90
C ILE A 9 -13.37 30.64 30.46
N LEU A 10 -12.85 31.80 30.07
CA LEU A 10 -12.26 32.03 28.74
C LEU A 10 -11.00 31.23 28.57
N MET A 11 -10.12 31.08 29.55
CA MET A 11 -8.95 30.23 29.52
C MET A 11 -9.31 28.73 29.41
N LEU A 12 -10.34 28.30 30.16
CA LEU A 12 -10.79 26.91 30.14
C LEU A 12 -11.42 26.53 28.78
N SER A 13 -12.08 27.46 28.08
CA SER A 13 -12.65 27.22 26.77
C SER A 13 -11.59 27.12 25.64
N LEU A 14 -10.45 27.79 25.82
CA LEU A 14 -9.36 27.79 24.84
C LEU A 14 -8.57 26.46 24.82
N THR A 15 -8.54 25.74 25.96
CA THR A 15 -7.84 24.44 26.07
C THR A 15 -8.66 23.26 25.53
N ALA A 16 -9.96 23.43 25.24
CA ALA A 16 -10.82 22.37 24.73
C ALA A 16 -10.70 22.14 23.21
N CYS A 17 -9.97 22.99 22.46
CA CYS A 17 -9.91 22.95 21.00
C CYS A 17 -8.70 22.19 20.41
N THR A 18 -7.88 21.46 21.20
CA THR A 18 -6.57 20.99 20.73
C THR A 18 -6.50 19.54 20.25
N ASN A 19 -7.60 18.83 20.03
CA ASN A 19 -7.55 17.43 19.57
C ASN A 19 -8.22 17.19 18.21
N LEU A 20 -7.95 18.06 17.24
CA LEU A 20 -8.19 17.73 15.83
C LEU A 20 -6.98 16.95 15.31
N PHE A 21 -6.79 15.72 15.77
CA PHE A 21 -5.93 14.79 15.06
C PHE A 21 -6.60 14.51 13.71
N ALA A 22 -5.97 14.93 12.63
CA ALA A 22 -6.32 14.45 11.30
C ALA A 22 -6.11 12.93 11.31
N GLN A 23 -7.20 12.17 11.40
CA GLN A 23 -7.12 10.71 11.38
C GLN A 23 -6.77 10.29 9.96
N ASN A 24 -5.61 9.65 9.80
CA ASN A 24 -5.24 9.04 8.53
C ASN A 24 -6.26 7.95 8.15
N SER A 25 -6.37 7.69 6.87
CA SER A 25 -7.27 6.68 6.31
C SER A 25 -6.50 5.58 5.62
N ASN A 26 -7.16 4.45 5.36
CA ASN A 26 -6.61 3.36 4.57
C ASN A 26 -7.47 3.14 3.33
N LEU A 27 -6.83 2.71 2.25
CA LEU A 27 -7.51 2.26 1.02
C LEU A 27 -7.09 0.83 0.70
N ILE A 28 -8.07 0.00 0.34
CA ILE A 28 -7.84 -1.34 -0.17
C ILE A 28 -8.35 -1.40 -1.60
N PHE A 29 -7.52 -1.90 -2.50
CA PHE A 29 -7.88 -2.20 -3.89
C PHE A 29 -7.61 -3.66 -4.17
N PHE A 30 -8.56 -4.37 -4.75
CA PHE A 30 -8.35 -5.73 -5.23
C PHE A 30 -9.11 -5.97 -6.54
N THR A 31 -8.62 -6.90 -7.34
CA THR A 31 -9.27 -7.34 -8.59
C THR A 31 -10.16 -8.54 -8.34
N GLU A 32 -11.33 -8.58 -8.97
CA GLU A 32 -12.31 -9.67 -8.83
C GLU A 32 -11.79 -10.97 -9.49
N ASN A 33 -11.05 -10.85 -10.60
CA ASN A 33 -10.60 -12.00 -11.40
C ASN A 33 -9.09 -12.27 -11.31
N GLY A 34 -8.37 -11.57 -10.43
CA GLY A 34 -6.94 -11.80 -10.21
C GLY A 34 -5.99 -11.05 -11.16
N GLU A 35 -6.47 -10.05 -11.89
CA GLU A 35 -5.61 -9.19 -12.70
C GLU A 35 -4.63 -8.43 -11.79
N ARG A 36 -3.35 -8.41 -12.19
CA ARG A 36 -2.32 -7.66 -11.47
C ARG A 36 -2.32 -6.20 -11.91
N PHE A 37 -2.14 -5.31 -10.94
CA PHE A 37 -2.21 -3.87 -11.19
C PHE A 37 -1.24 -3.06 -10.31
N THR A 38 -0.95 -1.86 -10.78
CA THR A 38 -0.21 -0.82 -10.06
C THR A 38 -1.16 0.31 -9.70
N VAL A 39 -1.07 0.78 -8.45
CA VAL A 39 -1.83 1.93 -7.95
C VAL A 39 -0.97 3.19 -8.02
N ILE A 40 -1.53 4.24 -8.58
CA ILE A 40 -0.95 5.59 -8.61
C ILE A 40 -1.95 6.53 -7.94
N LEU A 41 -1.52 7.24 -6.90
CA LEU A 41 -2.31 8.27 -6.22
C LEU A 41 -1.67 9.64 -6.43
N ASN A 42 -2.45 10.61 -6.91
CA ASN A 42 -1.98 11.97 -7.22
C ASN A 42 -0.71 12.00 -8.09
N GLY A 43 -0.58 11.06 -9.03
CA GLY A 43 0.57 10.94 -9.92
C GLY A 43 1.77 10.15 -9.35
N VAL A 44 1.69 9.68 -8.09
CA VAL A 44 2.77 8.94 -7.43
C VAL A 44 2.41 7.46 -7.32
N ARG A 45 3.31 6.60 -7.80
CA ARG A 45 3.19 5.14 -7.70
C ARG A 45 3.27 4.72 -6.22
N GLN A 46 2.37 3.85 -5.79
CA GLN A 46 2.29 3.39 -4.42
C GLN A 46 2.91 1.99 -4.21
N ASN A 47 2.65 1.04 -5.11
CA ASN A 47 3.21 -0.31 -5.02
C ASN A 47 4.36 -0.52 -6.03
N ASN A 48 5.40 -1.25 -5.60
CA ASN A 48 6.63 -1.46 -6.38
C ASN A 48 6.42 -2.43 -7.55
N SER A 49 5.63 -3.48 -7.32
CA SER A 49 5.27 -4.50 -8.30
C SER A 49 3.76 -4.54 -8.51
N PRO A 50 3.28 -4.92 -9.69
CA PRO A 50 1.85 -5.17 -9.90
C PRO A 50 1.36 -6.30 -9.00
N GLU A 51 0.23 -6.09 -8.30
CA GLU A 51 -0.38 -7.04 -7.37
C GLU A 51 -1.88 -7.15 -7.60
N THR A 52 -2.50 -8.19 -7.08
CA THR A 52 -3.95 -8.41 -7.18
C THR A 52 -4.74 -7.81 -6.03
N ASN A 53 -4.05 -7.48 -4.92
CA ASN A 53 -4.63 -6.93 -3.70
C ASN A 53 -3.61 -6.00 -3.02
N VAL A 54 -3.92 -4.71 -2.94
CA VAL A 54 -3.05 -3.67 -2.38
C VAL A 54 -3.80 -2.89 -1.32
N LYS A 55 -3.23 -2.82 -0.11
CA LYS A 55 -3.67 -1.94 0.96
C LYS A 55 -2.69 -0.79 1.11
N ILE A 56 -3.17 0.44 1.05
CA ILE A 56 -2.41 1.66 1.25
C ILE A 56 -2.85 2.26 2.57
N THR A 57 -1.90 2.49 3.49
CA THR A 57 -2.15 3.05 4.82
C THR A 57 -1.69 4.49 4.93
N ASP A 58 -2.14 5.15 5.99
CA ASP A 58 -1.69 6.49 6.39
C ASP A 58 -1.97 7.62 5.39
N LEU A 59 -3.12 7.56 4.70
CA LEU A 59 -3.54 8.61 3.80
C LEU A 59 -4.06 9.83 4.57
N PRO A 60 -3.39 11.00 4.48
CA PRO A 60 -3.76 12.17 5.28
C PRO A 60 -4.92 13.00 4.70
N ALA A 61 -5.29 12.80 3.43
CA ALA A 61 -6.33 13.60 2.75
C ALA A 61 -7.59 12.76 2.47
N PRO A 62 -8.78 13.39 2.40
CA PRO A 62 -10.04 12.69 2.12
C PRO A 62 -10.28 12.41 0.64
N SER A 63 -9.39 12.88 -0.26
CA SER A 63 -9.58 12.72 -1.71
C SER A 63 -8.26 12.55 -2.45
N TYR A 64 -8.28 11.72 -3.51
CA TYR A 64 -7.12 11.44 -4.35
C TYR A 64 -7.53 11.23 -5.80
N LYS A 65 -6.64 11.60 -6.73
CA LYS A 65 -6.71 11.16 -8.12
C LYS A 65 -6.10 9.77 -8.20
N LEU A 66 -6.93 8.75 -8.44
CA LEU A 66 -6.51 7.38 -8.64
C LEU A 66 -6.23 7.14 -10.12
N LYS A 67 -5.11 6.47 -10.40
CA LYS A 67 -4.87 5.76 -11.66
C LYS A 67 -4.50 4.31 -11.33
N VAL A 68 -5.17 3.37 -11.95
CA VAL A 68 -4.84 1.94 -11.92
C VAL A 68 -4.25 1.58 -13.27
N ILE A 69 -3.05 1.00 -13.28
CA ILE A 69 -2.39 0.49 -14.48
C ILE A 69 -2.31 -1.03 -14.34
N PHE A 70 -2.90 -1.76 -15.29
CA PHE A 70 -2.82 -3.21 -15.30
C PHE A 70 -1.46 -3.67 -15.82
N ASP A 71 -1.01 -4.83 -15.31
CA ASP A 71 0.21 -5.51 -15.79
C ASP A 71 0.02 -6.02 -17.23
N ASP A 72 -1.17 -6.53 -17.54
CA ASP A 72 -1.58 -6.82 -18.91
C ASP A 72 -1.88 -5.51 -19.67
N THR A 73 -1.01 -5.16 -20.58
CA THR A 73 -1.10 -3.94 -21.40
C THR A 73 -2.35 -3.89 -22.30
N ASN A 74 -2.98 -5.03 -22.60
CA ASN A 74 -4.22 -5.09 -23.37
C ASN A 74 -5.43 -4.54 -22.60
N ILE A 75 -5.38 -4.58 -21.25
CA ILE A 75 -6.44 -4.04 -20.42
C ILE A 75 -6.35 -2.51 -20.32
N GLY A 76 -5.14 -1.97 -20.34
CA GLY A 76 -4.89 -0.53 -20.25
C GLY A 76 -4.89 0.03 -18.84
N GLN A 77 -5.63 1.11 -18.62
CA GLN A 77 -5.64 1.83 -17.34
C GLN A 77 -7.04 2.35 -16.98
N ILE A 78 -7.22 2.65 -15.70
CA ILE A 78 -8.43 3.32 -15.17
C ILE A 78 -8.00 4.61 -14.46
N ASP A 79 -8.67 5.71 -14.77
CA ASP A 79 -8.55 6.97 -14.05
C ASP A 79 -9.85 7.28 -13.29
N LYS A 80 -9.73 7.65 -12.00
CA LYS A 80 -10.88 7.94 -11.15
C LYS A 80 -10.53 8.93 -10.05
N ASN A 81 -11.43 9.86 -9.73
CA ASN A 81 -11.35 10.63 -8.51
C ASN A 81 -11.98 9.84 -7.36
N LEU A 82 -11.23 9.70 -6.27
CA LEU A 82 -11.68 9.05 -5.04
C LEU A 82 -12.04 10.11 -4.00
N MET A 83 -13.11 9.85 -3.26
CA MET A 83 -13.48 10.56 -2.04
C MET A 83 -13.91 9.51 -1.02
N PHE A 84 -13.47 9.64 0.23
CA PHE A 84 -13.77 8.75 1.33
C PHE A 84 -13.69 9.48 2.67
N ASN A 85 -14.25 8.89 3.72
CA ASN A 85 -14.24 9.46 5.05
C ASN A 85 -12.88 9.27 5.74
N GLN A 86 -12.41 10.29 6.44
CA GLN A 86 -11.17 10.17 7.22
C GLN A 86 -11.35 9.29 8.44
N GLY A 87 -10.27 8.62 8.87
CA GLY A 87 -10.30 7.66 9.97
C GLY A 87 -10.90 6.30 9.60
N MET A 88 -11.22 6.10 8.32
CA MET A 88 -11.84 4.89 7.81
C MET A 88 -10.89 4.10 6.91
N GLU A 89 -11.14 2.81 6.81
CA GLU A 89 -10.57 1.92 5.80
C GLU A 89 -11.64 1.67 4.74
N SER A 90 -11.42 2.19 3.53
CA SER A 90 -12.34 2.05 2.41
C SER A 90 -11.84 0.98 1.43
N THR A 91 -12.71 0.04 1.08
CA THR A 91 -12.40 -1.06 0.16
C THR A 91 -13.04 -0.82 -1.20
N PHE A 92 -12.23 -0.96 -2.25
CA PHE A 92 -12.63 -0.85 -3.64
C PHE A 92 -12.33 -2.14 -4.40
N VAL A 93 -13.29 -2.60 -5.17
CA VAL A 93 -13.11 -3.72 -6.10
C VAL A 93 -12.90 -3.19 -7.52
N ILE A 94 -11.93 -3.78 -8.20
CA ILE A 94 -11.66 -3.56 -9.63
C ILE A 94 -12.26 -4.75 -10.38
N LYS A 95 -13.21 -4.48 -11.27
CA LYS A 95 -13.97 -5.51 -11.95
C LYS A 95 -14.54 -5.06 -13.29
N LEU A 96 -14.95 -5.99 -14.10
CA LEU A 96 -15.67 -5.72 -15.34
C LEU A 96 -17.10 -5.25 -15.05
N ASN A 97 -17.55 -4.25 -15.80
CA ASN A 97 -18.94 -3.85 -15.87
C ASN A 97 -19.70 -4.66 -16.95
N LYS A 98 -20.98 -4.39 -17.11
CA LYS A 98 -21.83 -5.06 -18.13
C LYS A 98 -21.40 -4.77 -19.59
N LYS A 99 -20.52 -3.80 -19.81
CA LYS A 99 -19.96 -3.45 -21.12
C LYS A 99 -18.58 -4.03 -21.36
N ASN A 100 -18.10 -4.93 -20.46
CA ASN A 100 -16.73 -5.48 -20.46
C ASN A 100 -15.64 -4.41 -20.31
N GLU A 101 -15.93 -3.31 -19.59
CA GLU A 101 -14.96 -2.30 -19.24
C GLU A 101 -14.55 -2.46 -17.77
N TYR A 102 -13.26 -2.37 -17.45
CA TYR A 102 -12.80 -2.38 -16.07
C TYR A 102 -13.17 -1.08 -15.37
N ILE A 103 -13.75 -1.22 -14.18
CA ILE A 103 -14.15 -0.11 -13.32
C ILE A 103 -13.65 -0.32 -11.89
N VAL A 104 -13.41 0.77 -11.18
CA VAL A 104 -13.19 0.77 -9.73
C VAL A 104 -14.52 1.10 -9.05
N ARG A 105 -15.00 0.18 -8.22
CA ARG A 105 -16.26 0.31 -7.50
C ARG A 105 -16.02 0.27 -5.99
N TRP A 106 -16.61 1.21 -5.27
CA TRP A 106 -16.68 1.17 -3.81
C TRP A 106 -17.45 -0.08 -3.35
N MET A 107 -16.94 -0.75 -2.33
CA MET A 107 -17.50 -1.99 -1.79
C MET A 107 -18.00 -1.79 -0.36
N ASN A 108 -17.12 -1.39 0.54
CA ASN A 108 -17.44 -1.14 1.94
C ASN A 108 -16.45 -0.15 2.58
N GLU A 109 -16.78 0.28 3.79
CA GLU A 109 -15.95 1.14 4.63
C GLU A 109 -16.13 0.73 6.09
N ALA A 110 -15.04 0.74 6.87
CA ALA A 110 -15.04 0.45 8.29
C ALA A 110 -14.08 1.38 9.05
N PRO A 111 -14.35 1.73 10.33
CA PRO A 111 -13.39 2.45 11.14
C PRO A 111 -12.07 1.67 11.26
N ILE A 112 -10.91 2.34 11.14
CA ILE A 112 -9.59 1.68 11.18
C ILE A 112 -9.42 0.85 12.46
N ALA A 113 -9.94 1.32 13.59
CA ALA A 113 -9.87 0.61 14.88
C ALA A 113 -10.62 -0.74 14.88
N GLN A 114 -11.46 -1.00 13.88
CA GLN A 114 -12.28 -2.22 13.75
C GLN A 114 -11.87 -3.07 12.55
N THR A 115 -10.79 -2.71 11.85
CA THR A 115 -10.33 -3.48 10.68
C THR A 115 -9.55 -4.72 11.08
N PHE A 116 -9.63 -5.75 10.24
CA PHE A 116 -8.88 -6.98 10.42
C PHE A 116 -7.41 -6.82 9.97
N PRO A 117 -6.51 -7.67 10.49
CA PRO A 117 -5.15 -7.78 9.95
C PRO A 117 -5.17 -8.00 8.43
N PRO A 118 -4.13 -7.55 7.71
CA PRO A 118 -4.03 -7.77 6.27
C PRO A 118 -4.12 -9.26 5.91
N ALA A 119 -4.79 -9.58 4.81
CA ALA A 119 -4.82 -10.94 4.28
C ALA A 119 -3.41 -11.37 3.80
N SER A 120 -3.13 -12.67 3.81
CA SER A 120 -1.81 -13.22 3.43
C SER A 120 -1.37 -12.88 1.99
N ASN A 121 -2.35 -12.64 1.10
CA ASN A 121 -2.13 -12.24 -0.30
C ASN A 121 -2.26 -10.73 -0.52
N GLN A 122 -2.28 -9.93 0.54
CA GLN A 122 -2.44 -8.49 0.45
C GLN A 122 -1.09 -7.79 0.64
N GLN A 123 -0.65 -7.06 -0.38
CA GLN A 123 0.49 -6.16 -0.25
C GLN A 123 0.08 -4.92 0.54
N VAL A 124 0.78 -4.66 1.64
CA VAL A 124 0.59 -3.45 2.45
C VAL A 124 1.69 -2.45 2.14
N VAL A 125 1.31 -1.22 1.81
CA VAL A 125 2.22 -0.11 1.55
C VAL A 125 1.79 1.11 2.35
N VAL A 126 2.75 1.88 2.82
CA VAL A 126 2.48 3.19 3.45
C VAL A 126 2.38 4.23 2.34
N TYR A 127 1.38 5.11 2.41
CA TYR A 127 1.21 6.19 1.43
C TYR A 127 2.48 7.03 1.31
N THR A 128 2.90 7.28 0.08
CA THR A 128 4.07 8.11 -0.21
C THR A 128 3.73 9.18 -1.24
N THR A 129 4.37 10.34 -1.09
CA THR A 129 4.34 11.44 -2.05
C THR A 129 5.55 11.40 -3.01
N GLN A 130 6.45 10.44 -2.82
CA GLN A 130 7.61 10.21 -3.69
C GLN A 130 7.49 8.84 -4.33
N ALA A 131 7.85 8.74 -5.61
CA ALA A 131 7.88 7.45 -6.27
C ALA A 131 8.85 6.51 -5.52
N PRO A 132 8.43 5.25 -5.23
CA PRO A 132 9.33 4.29 -4.62
C PRO A 132 10.55 4.07 -5.52
N PRO A 133 11.74 3.84 -4.93
CA PRO A 133 12.93 3.55 -5.70
C PRO A 133 12.69 2.30 -6.56
N PRO A 134 13.31 2.20 -7.74
CA PRO A 134 13.22 1.00 -8.56
C PRO A 134 13.66 -0.20 -7.72
N SER A 135 12.88 -1.27 -7.76
CA SER A 135 13.18 -2.50 -7.03
C SER A 135 14.53 -3.06 -7.52
N THR A 136 15.59 -2.81 -6.78
CA THR A 136 16.83 -3.54 -6.95
C THR A 136 16.57 -4.93 -6.40
N THR A 137 16.47 -5.93 -7.28
CA THR A 137 16.42 -7.34 -6.89
C THR A 137 17.75 -7.65 -6.23
N THR A 138 17.85 -7.51 -4.91
CA THR A 138 18.98 -8.00 -4.16
C THR A 138 18.83 -9.51 -4.13
N GLN A 139 19.53 -10.19 -5.03
CA GLN A 139 19.76 -11.61 -4.89
C GLN A 139 20.57 -11.80 -3.60
N THR A 140 19.90 -12.18 -2.53
CA THR A 140 20.57 -12.64 -1.31
C THR A 140 21.18 -13.98 -1.66
N THR A 141 22.44 -13.98 -2.10
CA THR A 141 23.26 -15.19 -2.15
C THR A 141 23.51 -15.58 -0.70
N THR A 142 22.72 -16.51 -0.19
CA THR A 142 22.99 -17.16 1.09
C THR A 142 24.21 -18.03 0.89
N THR A 143 25.40 -17.53 1.18
CA THR A 143 26.59 -18.34 1.36
C THR A 143 26.40 -19.11 2.65
N VAL A 144 25.97 -20.37 2.55
CA VAL A 144 26.02 -21.33 3.63
C VAL A 144 27.51 -21.72 3.77
N SER A 145 28.19 -21.11 4.74
CA SER A 145 29.49 -21.55 5.18
C SER A 145 29.29 -22.76 6.10
N GLU A 146 29.30 -23.95 5.51
CA GLU A 146 29.44 -25.18 6.27
C GLU A 146 30.91 -25.31 6.74
N SER A 147 31.12 -25.11 8.01
CA SER A 147 32.36 -25.45 8.71
C SER A 147 32.40 -26.96 8.92
N TYR A 148 33.00 -27.72 8.01
CA TYR A 148 33.41 -29.10 8.28
C TYR A 148 34.91 -29.17 8.55
N GLY A 149 35.19 -29.64 9.74
CA GLY A 149 36.54 -30.00 10.17
C GLY A 149 37.19 -31.05 9.25
N GLN A 150 38.49 -30.93 9.19
CA GLN A 150 39.44 -31.77 8.46
C GLN A 150 39.12 -33.27 8.47
N LEU A 151 39.19 -33.90 7.30
CA LEU A 151 40.01 -35.09 7.09
C LEU A 151 39.95 -35.57 5.61
N HIS A 152 41.16 -35.77 5.07
CA HIS A 152 41.55 -36.61 3.92
C HIS A 152 41.36 -36.16 2.47
N GLN A 153 42.49 -36.15 1.84
CA GLN A 153 42.80 -35.98 0.41
C GLN A 153 41.88 -36.74 -0.54
N GLY A 154 41.42 -36.03 -1.56
CA GLY A 154 40.80 -36.60 -2.74
C GLY A 154 40.71 -35.53 -3.83
N LYS A 155 41.63 -35.57 -4.78
CA LYS A 155 41.73 -34.69 -5.92
C LYS A 155 40.62 -35.05 -6.89
N VAL A 156 39.60 -34.20 -7.03
CA VAL A 156 38.60 -34.30 -8.11
C VAL A 156 38.67 -33.04 -8.98
N SER A 157 39.15 -33.25 -10.21
CA SER A 157 39.14 -32.22 -11.26
C SER A 157 37.79 -32.28 -11.98
N MET A 158 36.95 -31.21 -11.87
CA MET A 158 35.82 -31.04 -12.74
C MET A 158 36.09 -29.88 -13.71
N GLY A 159 36.24 -30.24 -14.98
CA GLY A 159 36.30 -29.30 -16.06
C GLY A 159 34.89 -28.77 -16.39
N ILE A 160 34.74 -27.47 -16.37
CA ILE A 160 33.52 -26.80 -16.87
C ILE A 160 33.78 -26.48 -18.35
N ASN A 161 32.97 -27.08 -19.23
CA ASN A 161 32.97 -26.76 -20.64
C ASN A 161 31.89 -25.71 -20.90
N ILE A 162 32.34 -24.52 -21.28
CA ILE A 162 31.44 -23.46 -21.75
C ILE A 162 31.57 -23.46 -23.28
N ASN A 163 30.51 -23.84 -23.95
CA ASN A 163 30.37 -23.61 -25.38
C ASN A 163 29.42 -22.44 -25.60
N ASP A 164 29.81 -21.58 -26.51
CA ASP A 164 29.25 -20.40 -27.15
C ASP A 164 27.74 -20.38 -27.32
#